data_9eccf8e79131777a66198459ccecf5f7
#
_entry.id   9eccf8e79131777a66198459ccecf5f7
#
_cell.length_a   1.000
_cell.length_b   1.000
_cell.length_c   1.000
_cell.angle_alpha   90.00
_cell.angle_beta   90.00
_cell.angle_gamma   90.00
#
_symmetry.space_group_name_H-M   'P 1'
#
loop_
_entity.id
_entity.type
_entity.pdbx_description
1 polymer ?
#
loop_
_entity_poly.entity_id
_entity_poly.type
_entity_poly.pdbx_seq_one_letter_code
_entity_poly.pdbx_strand_id
1 'polypeptide(L)'
;HHLKQVPVAVERREPVEVVSGDRDLFQVVRSEPTPVQVVYVGRGLAKAETIGPAELANRYGLPEAGAGPGYADLAALRGDPSDGLPGVPGIGEKTAATLISRFGSMEGLLAALDDPQSALAAGIRAKLRAARDYLELAPSVVRVATDAPVRKDRDDTLPAEPADPAALTALQQKWGLGTAVDRLVAALAAHR
;
A
#
# COMPACT_ATOMS: atom_id res chain seq x y z
N HIS A 1 20.51 22.22 1.44
CA HIS A 1 19.35 22.26 2.34
C HIS A 1 18.33 21.24 1.82
N HIS A 2 18.38 20.02 2.36
CA HIS A 2 17.34 19.02 2.14
C HIS A 2 16.18 19.36 3.09
N LEU A 3 15.18 20.03 2.58
CA LEU A 3 13.88 20.11 3.26
C LEU A 3 13.25 18.71 3.23
N LYS A 4 13.36 17.98 4.33
CA LYS A 4 12.54 16.80 4.57
C LYS A 4 11.10 17.29 4.72
N GLN A 5 10.31 17.23 3.66
CA GLN A 5 8.89 17.49 3.76
C GLN A 5 8.24 16.23 4.36
N VAL A 6 7.94 16.32 5.65
CA VAL A 6 7.11 15.32 6.32
C VAL A 6 5.69 15.45 5.77
N PRO A 7 5.00 14.37 5.41
CA PRO A 7 3.61 14.42 4.99
C PRO A 7 2.75 15.14 6.04
N VAL A 8 1.91 16.06 5.61
CA VAL A 8 1.10 16.94 6.49
C VAL A 8 0.26 16.17 7.51
N ALA A 9 -0.28 15.01 7.14
CA ALA A 9 -1.03 14.16 8.06
C ALA A 9 -0.17 13.63 9.23
N VAL A 10 1.13 13.38 8.99
CA VAL A 10 2.06 12.97 10.05
C VAL A 10 2.33 14.13 11.01
N GLU A 11 2.44 15.35 10.52
CA GLU A 11 2.59 16.55 11.36
C GLU A 11 1.34 16.80 12.22
N ARG A 12 0.14 16.61 11.66
CA ARG A 12 -1.13 16.78 12.37
C ARG A 12 -1.51 15.58 13.25
N ARG A 13 -0.86 14.42 13.07
CA ARG A 13 -1.20 13.14 13.73
C ARG A 13 -2.65 12.71 13.49
N GLU A 14 -3.21 13.09 12.36
CA GLU A 14 -4.57 12.74 11.95
C GLU A 14 -4.57 11.38 11.23
N PRO A 15 -5.52 10.48 11.51
CA PRO A 15 -5.67 9.24 10.77
C PRO A 15 -5.82 9.50 9.27
N VAL A 16 -5.23 8.61 8.45
CA VAL A 16 -5.22 8.73 6.99
C VAL A 16 -5.98 7.58 6.36
N GLU A 17 -6.91 7.88 5.47
CA GLU A 17 -7.57 6.92 4.61
C GLU A 17 -7.11 7.10 3.16
N VAL A 18 -6.59 6.02 2.57
CA VAL A 18 -6.19 5.98 1.17
C VAL A 18 -7.24 5.24 0.37
N VAL A 19 -8.03 5.95 -0.43
CA VAL A 19 -9.05 5.32 -1.28
C VAL A 19 -8.40 4.87 -2.59
N SER A 20 -8.31 3.56 -2.82
CA SER A 20 -7.66 3.02 -4.01
C SER A 20 -8.18 1.64 -4.42
N GLY A 21 -8.14 1.35 -5.74
CA GLY A 21 -8.30 0.03 -6.30
C GLY A 21 -7.00 -0.77 -6.45
N ASP A 22 -5.87 -0.16 -6.09
CA ASP A 22 -4.54 -0.74 -6.19
C ASP A 22 -4.15 -1.42 -4.87
N ARG A 23 -3.79 -2.72 -4.94
CA ARG A 23 -3.37 -3.50 -3.77
C ARG A 23 -1.97 -3.16 -3.30
N ASP A 24 -1.12 -2.61 -4.16
CA ASP A 24 0.23 -2.26 -3.76
C ASP A 24 0.24 -1.18 -2.68
N LEU A 25 -0.83 -0.39 -2.61
CA LEU A 25 -1.02 0.57 -1.52
C LEU A 25 -1.33 -0.07 -0.16
N PHE A 26 -1.57 -1.39 -0.07
CA PHE A 26 -1.63 -2.06 1.23
C PHE A 26 -0.32 -1.98 2.02
N GLN A 27 0.79 -1.77 1.34
CA GLN A 27 2.08 -1.60 2.00
C GLN A 27 2.21 -0.31 2.84
N VAL A 28 1.32 0.69 2.66
CA VAL A 28 1.33 1.91 3.48
C VAL A 28 0.53 1.78 4.78
N VAL A 29 -0.20 0.67 4.96
CA VAL A 29 -1.04 0.43 6.14
C VAL A 29 -0.18 0.32 7.41
N ARG A 30 -0.57 1.06 8.46
CA ARG A 30 0.13 1.07 9.75
C ARG A 30 -0.75 1.63 10.88
N SER A 31 -0.41 1.31 12.12
CA SER A 31 -1.05 1.89 13.32
C SER A 31 -0.31 3.14 13.82
N GLU A 32 1.03 3.14 13.74
CA GLU A 32 1.90 4.18 14.28
C GLU A 32 2.89 4.71 13.24
N PRO A 33 3.40 5.94 13.37
CA PRO A 33 3.07 7.00 14.35
C PRO A 33 1.74 7.70 14.04
N THR A 34 1.20 7.53 12.87
CA THR A 34 -0.11 8.02 12.41
C THR A 34 -0.84 6.86 11.76
N PRO A 35 -2.04 6.50 12.21
CA PRO A 35 -2.80 5.41 11.60
C PRO A 35 -3.04 5.67 10.11
N VAL A 36 -2.77 4.66 9.29
CA VAL A 36 -3.05 4.66 7.85
C VAL A 36 -3.80 3.39 7.50
N GLN A 37 -4.94 3.54 6.84
CA GLN A 37 -5.72 2.42 6.31
C GLN A 37 -6.07 2.65 4.84
N VAL A 38 -6.34 1.58 4.12
CA VAL A 38 -6.74 1.63 2.70
C VAL A 38 -8.22 1.29 2.58
N VAL A 39 -9.00 2.20 2.01
CA VAL A 39 -10.36 1.91 1.56
C VAL A 39 -10.24 1.32 0.15
N TYR A 40 -10.23 -0.01 0.08
CA TYR A 40 -10.04 -0.73 -1.16
C TYR A 40 -11.32 -0.80 -1.99
N VAL A 41 -11.28 -0.20 -3.17
CA VAL A 41 -12.43 -0.11 -4.10
C VAL A 41 -12.23 -0.90 -5.39
N GLY A 42 -11.22 -1.76 -5.46
CA GLY A 42 -10.90 -2.53 -6.67
C GLY A 42 -12.00 -3.48 -7.15
N ARG A 43 -13.03 -3.72 -6.31
CA ARG A 43 -14.23 -4.49 -6.66
C ARG A 43 -15.47 -3.61 -6.85
N GLY A 44 -15.27 -2.30 -6.99
CA GLY A 44 -16.33 -1.27 -7.04
C GLY A 44 -16.71 -0.74 -5.67
N LEU A 45 -17.23 0.49 -5.64
CA LEU A 45 -17.58 1.21 -4.40
C LEU A 45 -18.58 0.45 -3.51
N ALA A 46 -19.54 -0.26 -4.10
CA ALA A 46 -20.53 -1.04 -3.34
C ALA A 46 -19.91 -2.22 -2.56
N LYS A 47 -18.67 -2.60 -2.88
CA LYS A 47 -17.89 -3.65 -2.23
C LYS A 47 -16.60 -3.11 -1.65
N ALA A 48 -16.57 -1.83 -1.30
CA ALA A 48 -15.42 -1.22 -0.66
C ALA A 48 -15.14 -1.91 0.68
N GLU A 49 -13.88 -2.15 0.95
CA GLU A 49 -13.41 -2.79 2.19
C GLU A 49 -12.36 -1.88 2.82
N THR A 50 -12.46 -1.63 4.11
CA THR A 50 -11.41 -0.92 4.85
C THR A 50 -10.36 -1.92 5.31
N ILE A 51 -9.12 -1.70 4.90
CA ILE A 51 -7.97 -2.54 5.18
C ILE A 51 -7.03 -1.77 6.11
N GLY A 52 -7.08 -2.09 7.39
CA GLY A 52 -6.12 -1.69 8.41
C GLY A 52 -5.06 -2.78 8.65
N PRO A 53 -4.16 -2.59 9.65
CA PRO A 53 -3.13 -3.59 9.98
C PRO A 53 -3.70 -4.96 10.34
N ALA A 54 -4.76 -5.00 11.14
CA ALA A 54 -5.40 -6.26 11.57
C ALA A 54 -6.03 -7.01 10.39
N GLU A 55 -6.78 -6.32 9.52
CA GLU A 55 -7.39 -6.91 8.33
C GLU A 55 -6.33 -7.44 7.36
N LEU A 56 -5.24 -6.68 7.17
CA LEU A 56 -4.13 -7.08 6.31
C LEU A 56 -3.41 -8.32 6.88
N ALA A 57 -3.13 -8.30 8.18
CA ALA A 57 -2.51 -9.41 8.89
C ALA A 57 -3.35 -10.70 8.79
N ASN A 58 -4.65 -10.61 9.05
CA ASN A 58 -5.56 -11.74 8.96
C ASN A 58 -5.69 -12.28 7.52
N ARG A 59 -5.72 -11.40 6.53
CA ARG A 59 -5.90 -11.78 5.11
C ARG A 59 -4.70 -12.54 4.55
N TYR A 60 -3.51 -12.12 4.91
CA TYR A 60 -2.26 -12.64 4.34
C TYR A 60 -1.41 -13.46 5.30
N GLY A 61 -1.85 -13.65 6.55
CA GLY A 61 -1.11 -14.41 7.55
C GLY A 61 0.17 -13.71 8.00
N LEU A 62 0.17 -12.39 8.07
CA LEU A 62 1.28 -11.55 8.49
C LEU A 62 1.15 -11.16 9.96
N PRO A 63 2.23 -10.77 10.65
CA PRO A 63 2.13 -10.08 11.93
C PRO A 63 1.42 -8.74 11.76
N GLU A 64 0.52 -8.38 12.68
CA GLU A 64 -0.17 -7.08 12.63
C GLU A 64 0.82 -5.92 12.72
N ALA A 65 1.78 -6.03 13.66
CA ALA A 65 2.90 -5.10 13.72
C ALA A 65 3.77 -5.25 12.45
N GLY A 66 3.77 -4.24 11.61
CA GLY A 66 4.51 -4.25 10.33
C GLY A 66 3.78 -4.95 9.18
N ALA A 67 2.46 -5.14 9.25
CA ALA A 67 1.68 -5.79 8.20
C ALA A 67 1.84 -5.11 6.83
N GLY A 68 1.88 -3.78 6.78
CA GLY A 68 2.10 -3.03 5.53
C GLY A 68 3.44 -3.35 4.86
N PRO A 69 4.59 -3.07 5.49
CA PRO A 69 5.90 -3.46 4.94
C PRO A 69 6.01 -4.96 4.66
N GLY A 70 5.47 -5.80 5.56
CA GLY A 70 5.43 -7.26 5.39
C GLY A 70 4.66 -7.70 4.14
N TYR A 71 3.62 -6.94 3.74
CA TYR A 71 2.90 -7.19 2.50
C TYR A 71 3.76 -6.94 1.26
N ALA A 72 4.58 -5.89 1.25
CA ALA A 72 5.52 -5.64 0.16
C ALA A 72 6.55 -6.77 0.03
N ASP A 73 7.09 -7.24 1.16
CA ASP A 73 8.06 -8.35 1.18
C ASP A 73 7.41 -9.68 0.75
N LEU A 74 6.15 -9.91 1.17
CA LEU A 74 5.35 -11.06 0.71
C LEU A 74 5.15 -11.01 -0.81
N ALA A 75 4.79 -9.84 -1.36
CA ALA A 75 4.60 -9.65 -2.80
C ALA A 75 5.90 -9.90 -3.56
N ALA A 76 7.04 -9.42 -3.08
CA ALA A 76 8.35 -9.70 -3.66
C ALA A 76 8.68 -11.21 -3.69
N LEU A 77 8.39 -11.94 -2.62
CA LEU A 77 8.63 -13.40 -2.55
C LEU A 77 7.70 -14.19 -3.47
N ARG A 78 6.41 -13.87 -3.44
CA ARG A 78 5.37 -14.53 -4.23
C ARG A 78 5.50 -14.23 -5.72
N GLY A 79 5.93 -13.01 -6.03
CA GLY A 79 5.84 -12.40 -7.35
C GLY A 79 4.47 -11.78 -7.64
N ASP A 80 4.45 -10.93 -8.65
CA ASP A 80 3.25 -10.36 -9.24
C ASP A 80 3.40 -10.28 -10.76
N PRO A 81 2.75 -11.18 -11.51
CA PRO A 81 2.86 -11.20 -12.97
C PRO A 81 2.32 -9.93 -13.65
N SER A 82 1.38 -9.20 -13.02
CA SER A 82 0.85 -7.95 -13.57
C SER A 82 1.92 -6.85 -13.60
N ASP A 83 2.84 -6.87 -12.66
CA ASP A 83 3.93 -5.91 -12.53
C ASP A 83 5.27 -6.45 -13.06
N GLY A 84 5.24 -7.64 -13.67
CA GLY A 84 6.44 -8.27 -14.20
C GLY A 84 7.39 -8.82 -13.13
N LEU A 85 6.92 -9.00 -11.89
CA LEU A 85 7.71 -9.55 -10.80
C LEU A 85 7.67 -11.08 -10.81
N PRO A 86 8.80 -11.76 -11.07
CA PRO A 86 8.82 -13.23 -11.20
C PRO A 86 8.59 -13.95 -9.87
N GLY A 87 8.91 -13.32 -8.73
CA GLY A 87 8.94 -13.99 -7.44
C GLY A 87 10.03 -15.06 -7.34
N VAL A 88 9.97 -15.84 -6.26
CA VAL A 88 10.87 -17.00 -6.06
C VAL A 88 10.16 -18.27 -6.53
N PRO A 89 10.71 -18.99 -7.53
CA PRO A 89 10.08 -20.21 -8.05
C PRO A 89 9.76 -21.23 -6.95
N GLY A 90 8.47 -21.61 -6.87
CA GLY A 90 7.96 -22.54 -5.87
C GLY A 90 7.81 -21.97 -4.46
N ILE A 91 7.78 -20.64 -4.30
CA ILE A 91 7.33 -19.94 -3.10
C ILE A 91 6.03 -19.22 -3.44
N GLY A 92 4.90 -19.78 -3.00
CA GLY A 92 3.59 -19.14 -3.11
C GLY A 92 3.25 -18.32 -1.87
N GLU A 93 2.07 -17.70 -1.87
CA GLU A 93 1.60 -16.77 -0.83
C GLU A 93 1.73 -17.31 0.60
N LYS A 94 1.28 -18.54 0.86
CA LYS A 94 1.34 -19.14 2.20
C LYS A 94 2.78 -19.31 2.69
N THR A 95 3.68 -19.76 1.81
CA THR A 95 5.10 -19.93 2.16
C THR A 95 5.76 -18.58 2.38
N ALA A 96 5.48 -17.60 1.53
CA ALA A 96 5.98 -16.23 1.68
C ALA A 96 5.52 -15.62 3.00
N ALA A 97 4.22 -15.71 3.33
CA ALA A 97 3.68 -15.25 4.61
C ALA A 97 4.38 -15.89 5.82
N THR A 98 4.57 -17.22 5.79
CA THR A 98 5.27 -17.95 6.85
C THR A 98 6.71 -17.46 7.01
N LEU A 99 7.42 -17.21 5.91
CA LEU A 99 8.79 -16.72 5.94
C LEU A 99 8.87 -15.32 6.52
N ILE A 100 8.02 -14.39 6.05
CA ILE A 100 7.99 -13.01 6.58
C ILE A 100 7.57 -12.99 8.05
N SER A 101 6.56 -13.77 8.45
CA SER A 101 6.16 -13.86 9.85
C SER A 101 7.27 -14.40 10.76
N ARG A 102 8.10 -15.32 10.24
CA ARG A 102 9.17 -15.95 11.02
C ARG A 102 10.44 -15.11 11.11
N PHE A 103 10.81 -14.45 10.01
CA PHE A 103 12.07 -13.70 9.91
C PHE A 103 11.89 -12.18 9.98
N GLY A 104 10.65 -11.71 10.08
CA GLY A 104 10.25 -10.32 10.30
C GLY A 104 10.21 -9.48 9.02
N SER A 105 11.18 -9.64 8.13
CA SER A 105 11.27 -8.86 6.88
C SER A 105 12.12 -9.60 5.83
N MET A 106 12.19 -9.04 4.62
CA MET A 106 13.11 -9.52 3.58
C MET A 106 14.56 -9.47 4.05
N GLU A 107 14.95 -8.41 4.71
CA GLU A 107 16.31 -8.25 5.25
C GLU A 107 16.63 -9.34 6.29
N GLY A 108 15.69 -9.62 7.22
CA GLY A 108 15.82 -10.70 8.19
C GLY A 108 15.87 -12.07 7.54
N LEU A 109 15.12 -12.28 6.47
CA LEU A 109 15.14 -13.52 5.70
C LEU A 109 16.48 -13.73 4.98
N LEU A 110 17.03 -12.68 4.37
CA LEU A 110 18.36 -12.73 3.70
C LEU A 110 19.47 -12.96 4.71
N ALA A 111 19.42 -12.31 5.88
CA ALA A 111 20.37 -12.59 6.96
C ALA A 111 20.30 -14.06 7.42
N ALA A 112 19.09 -14.62 7.56
CA ALA A 112 18.90 -16.02 7.89
C ALA A 112 19.35 -16.98 6.76
N LEU A 113 19.32 -16.54 5.51
CA LEU A 113 19.83 -17.31 4.37
C LEU A 113 21.34 -17.45 4.44
N ASP A 114 22.04 -16.41 4.91
CA ASP A 114 23.50 -16.39 5.05
C ASP A 114 24.00 -17.12 6.32
N ASP A 115 23.13 -17.28 7.32
CA ASP A 115 23.46 -18.02 8.54
C ASP A 115 23.22 -19.52 8.36
N PRO A 116 24.29 -20.35 8.37
CA PRO A 116 24.16 -21.82 8.28
C PRO A 116 23.38 -22.47 9.44
N GLN A 117 23.32 -21.78 10.58
CA GLN A 117 22.63 -22.28 11.79
C GLN A 117 21.18 -21.82 11.85
N SER A 118 20.75 -20.97 10.93
CA SER A 118 19.35 -20.51 10.90
C SER A 118 18.40 -21.67 10.65
N ALA A 119 17.19 -21.56 11.20
CA ALA A 119 16.17 -22.58 11.08
C ALA A 119 15.44 -22.61 9.72
N LEU A 120 16.10 -22.16 8.64
CA LEU A 120 15.59 -22.30 7.28
C LEU A 120 15.67 -23.76 6.81
N ALA A 121 14.53 -24.31 6.37
CA ALA A 121 14.49 -25.64 5.76
C ALA A 121 15.37 -25.70 4.51
N ALA A 122 16.11 -26.82 4.32
CA ALA A 122 17.09 -26.96 3.24
C ALA A 122 16.49 -26.68 1.84
N GLY A 123 15.27 -27.16 1.55
CA GLY A 123 14.60 -26.92 0.28
C GLY A 123 14.22 -25.45 0.06
N ILE A 124 13.83 -24.73 1.11
CA ILE A 124 13.55 -23.27 1.02
C ILE A 124 14.87 -22.52 0.85
N ARG A 125 15.90 -22.86 1.61
CA ARG A 125 17.23 -22.26 1.49
C ARG A 125 17.78 -22.39 0.07
N ALA A 126 17.63 -23.55 -0.58
CA ALA A 126 18.07 -23.75 -1.96
C ALA A 126 17.32 -22.82 -2.95
N LYS A 127 15.99 -22.68 -2.80
CA LYS A 127 15.18 -21.78 -3.65
C LYS A 127 15.55 -20.31 -3.47
N LEU A 128 15.71 -19.86 -2.23
CA LEU A 128 16.10 -18.49 -1.93
C LEU A 128 17.51 -18.16 -2.46
N ARG A 129 18.46 -19.10 -2.32
CA ARG A 129 19.82 -18.94 -2.88
C ARG A 129 19.80 -18.81 -4.41
N ALA A 130 19.00 -19.64 -5.07
CA ALA A 130 18.87 -19.58 -6.53
C ALA A 130 18.24 -18.26 -7.04
N ALA A 131 17.46 -17.59 -6.19
CA ALA A 131 16.81 -16.32 -6.51
C ALA A 131 17.48 -15.11 -5.83
N ARG A 132 18.72 -15.26 -5.30
CA ARG A 132 19.35 -14.24 -4.48
C ARG A 132 19.41 -12.87 -5.15
N ASP A 133 19.92 -12.81 -6.37
CA ASP A 133 20.07 -11.55 -7.11
C ASP A 133 18.73 -10.83 -7.28
N TYR A 134 17.67 -11.59 -7.55
CA TYR A 134 16.32 -11.06 -7.61
C TYR A 134 15.87 -10.53 -6.24
N LEU A 135 16.08 -11.27 -5.16
CA LEU A 135 15.65 -10.87 -3.81
C LEU A 135 16.37 -9.63 -3.27
N GLU A 136 17.61 -9.42 -3.68
CA GLU A 136 18.36 -8.20 -3.34
C GLU A 136 17.83 -6.96 -4.09
N LEU A 137 17.33 -7.15 -5.31
CA LEU A 137 16.79 -6.06 -6.15
C LEU A 137 15.30 -5.79 -5.90
N ALA A 138 14.50 -6.84 -5.71
CA ALA A 138 13.04 -6.76 -5.65
C ALA A 138 12.49 -5.71 -4.67
N PRO A 139 13.03 -5.53 -3.44
CA PRO A 139 12.53 -4.51 -2.52
C PRO A 139 12.60 -3.08 -3.08
N SER A 140 13.62 -2.76 -3.88
CA SER A 140 13.78 -1.44 -4.49
C SER A 140 12.74 -1.14 -5.58
N VAL A 141 12.14 -2.18 -6.16
CA VAL A 141 11.12 -2.09 -7.21
C VAL A 141 9.71 -2.16 -6.61
N VAL A 142 9.51 -3.05 -5.64
CA VAL A 142 8.20 -3.33 -5.05
C VAL A 142 7.77 -2.26 -4.04
N ARG A 143 8.71 -1.77 -3.22
CA ARG A 143 8.37 -0.84 -2.14
C ARG A 143 8.03 0.55 -2.68
N VAL A 144 6.91 1.10 -2.23
CA VAL A 144 6.56 2.50 -2.53
C VAL A 144 7.58 3.45 -1.93
N ALA A 145 7.88 4.54 -2.65
CA ALA A 145 8.76 5.59 -2.16
C ALA A 145 8.08 6.33 -0.99
N THR A 146 8.73 6.33 0.18
CA THR A 146 8.24 7.00 1.39
C THR A 146 8.82 8.39 1.59
N ASP A 147 9.77 8.78 0.75
CA ASP A 147 10.53 10.03 0.81
C ASP A 147 10.40 10.86 -0.48
N ALA A 148 9.44 10.53 -1.34
CA ALA A 148 9.18 11.27 -2.57
C ALA A 148 8.90 12.75 -2.24
N PRO A 149 9.51 13.71 -2.97
CA PRO A 149 9.29 15.13 -2.74
C PRO A 149 7.86 15.50 -3.14
N VAL A 150 7.01 15.77 -2.16
CA VAL A 150 5.65 16.24 -2.38
C VAL A 150 5.61 17.76 -2.27
N ARG A 151 5.16 18.43 -3.32
CA ARG A 151 4.88 19.86 -3.27
C ARG A 151 3.45 20.08 -2.79
N LYS A 152 3.30 20.92 -1.77
CA LYS A 152 2.01 21.38 -1.28
C LYS A 152 1.75 22.79 -1.80
N ASP A 153 1.29 22.87 -3.04
CA ASP A 153 1.06 24.15 -3.72
C ASP A 153 -0.36 24.70 -3.48
N ARG A 154 -1.24 23.94 -2.82
CA ARG A 154 -2.63 24.29 -2.60
C ARG A 154 -3.08 23.95 -1.19
N ASP A 155 -4.11 24.62 -0.72
CA ASP A 155 -4.85 24.20 0.46
C ASP A 155 -5.57 22.88 0.15
N ASP A 156 -5.44 21.90 1.07
CA ASP A 156 -6.05 20.58 1.01
C ASP A 156 -7.38 20.51 1.77
N THR A 157 -7.86 21.65 2.27
CA THR A 157 -9.19 21.78 2.86
C THR A 157 -10.27 21.51 1.79
N LEU A 158 -11.23 20.64 2.11
CA LEU A 158 -12.37 20.39 1.22
C LEU A 158 -13.17 21.68 1.03
N PRO A 159 -13.37 22.16 -0.22
CA PRO A 159 -14.18 23.34 -0.46
C PRO A 159 -15.65 23.04 -0.20
N ALA A 160 -16.40 24.02 0.33
CA ALA A 160 -17.84 23.89 0.55
C ALA A 160 -18.66 23.88 -0.76
N GLU A 161 -18.07 24.36 -1.84
CA GLU A 161 -18.69 24.44 -3.17
C GLU A 161 -17.62 24.36 -4.28
N PRO A 162 -17.99 23.94 -5.48
CA PRO A 162 -17.07 23.91 -6.62
C PRO A 162 -16.44 25.26 -6.88
N ALA A 163 -15.15 25.30 -7.21
CA ALA A 163 -14.44 26.54 -7.54
C ALA A 163 -15.04 27.29 -8.76
N ASP A 164 -15.60 26.54 -9.70
CA ASP A 164 -16.32 27.06 -10.87
C ASP A 164 -17.56 26.19 -11.13
N PRO A 165 -18.71 26.53 -10.54
CA PRO A 165 -19.96 25.80 -10.74
C PRO A 165 -20.46 25.79 -12.20
N ALA A 166 -20.18 26.87 -12.96
CA ALA A 166 -20.62 26.96 -14.36
C ALA A 166 -19.82 25.99 -15.24
N ALA A 167 -18.50 25.96 -15.08
CA ALA A 167 -17.63 24.99 -15.78
C ALA A 167 -17.99 23.55 -15.42
N LEU A 168 -18.29 23.25 -14.15
CA LEU A 168 -18.73 21.94 -13.71
C LEU A 168 -20.05 21.52 -14.36
N THR A 169 -21.02 22.42 -14.43
CA THR A 169 -22.31 22.19 -15.12
C THR A 169 -22.10 21.92 -16.61
N ALA A 170 -21.25 22.72 -17.27
CA ALA A 170 -20.91 22.49 -18.67
C ALA A 170 -20.26 21.13 -18.93
N LEU A 171 -19.35 20.70 -18.04
CA LEU A 171 -18.75 19.37 -18.11
C LEU A 171 -19.77 18.25 -17.88
N GLN A 172 -20.67 18.43 -16.92
CA GLN A 172 -21.77 17.49 -16.65
C GLN A 172 -22.65 17.26 -17.88
N GLN A 173 -23.02 18.34 -18.53
CA GLN A 173 -23.85 18.28 -19.76
C GLN A 173 -23.07 17.66 -20.93
N LYS A 174 -21.84 18.12 -21.15
CA LYS A 174 -20.99 17.67 -22.26
C LYS A 174 -20.70 16.17 -22.21
N TRP A 175 -20.46 15.61 -21.01
CA TRP A 175 -20.02 14.24 -20.84
C TRP A 175 -21.08 13.31 -20.21
N GLY A 176 -22.30 13.79 -19.99
CA GLY A 176 -23.38 13.00 -19.41
C GLY A 176 -23.09 12.50 -17.99
N LEU A 177 -22.41 13.30 -17.17
CA LEU A 177 -21.97 12.89 -15.83
C LEU A 177 -23.12 12.81 -14.81
N GLY A 178 -24.28 13.37 -15.14
CA GLY A 178 -25.56 13.20 -14.46
C GLY A 178 -25.48 13.25 -12.93
N THR A 179 -26.04 12.27 -12.29
CA THR A 179 -26.16 12.18 -10.82
C THR A 179 -24.83 12.10 -10.08
N ALA A 180 -23.70 11.79 -10.76
CA ALA A 180 -22.39 11.74 -10.10
C ALA A 180 -21.94 13.13 -9.65
N VAL A 181 -22.14 14.15 -10.49
CA VAL A 181 -21.83 15.54 -10.16
C VAL A 181 -22.81 16.08 -9.11
N ASP A 182 -24.10 15.77 -9.23
CA ASP A 182 -25.11 16.22 -8.26
C ASP A 182 -24.78 15.67 -6.85
N ARG A 183 -24.38 14.41 -6.76
CA ARG A 183 -23.96 13.79 -5.50
C ARG A 183 -22.70 14.44 -4.92
N LEU A 184 -21.71 14.76 -5.78
CA LEU A 184 -20.49 15.44 -5.34
C LEU A 184 -20.83 16.82 -4.75
N VAL A 185 -21.62 17.63 -5.47
CA VAL A 185 -22.02 18.98 -5.00
C VAL A 185 -22.80 18.90 -3.69
N ALA A 186 -23.72 17.94 -3.57
CA ALA A 186 -24.47 17.72 -2.34
C ALA A 186 -23.55 17.30 -1.16
N ALA A 187 -22.56 16.44 -1.41
CA ALA A 187 -21.62 16.01 -0.39
C ALA A 187 -20.72 17.17 0.08
N LEU A 188 -20.24 18.02 -0.81
CA LEU A 188 -19.45 19.21 -0.46
C LEU A 188 -20.27 20.18 0.41
N ALA A 189 -21.52 20.41 0.05
CA ALA A 189 -22.41 21.29 0.82
C ALA A 189 -22.76 20.75 2.23
N ALA A 190 -22.83 19.43 2.38
CA ALA A 190 -23.11 18.78 3.67
C ALA A 190 -21.90 18.73 4.63
N HIS A 191 -20.71 19.07 4.17
CA HIS A 191 -19.45 19.02 4.93
C HIS A 191 -19.09 20.37 5.59
N ARG A 192 -20.06 21.32 5.64
CA ARG A 192 -19.93 22.63 6.28
C ARG A 192 -19.94 22.56 7.80
#